data_20947e282c8c3ced123575cdacc81455
#
_entry.id   20947e282c8c3ced123575cdacc81455
#
_cell.length_a   1.000
_cell.length_b   1.000
_cell.length_c   1.000
_cell.angle_alpha   90.00
_cell.angle_beta   90.00
_cell.angle_gamma   90.00
#
_symmetry.space_group_name_H-M   'P 1'
#
loop_
_entity.id
_entity.type
_entity.pdbx_description
1 polymer ?
#
loop_
_entity_poly.entity_id
_entity_poly.type
_entity_poly.pdbx_seq_one_letter_code
_entity_poly.pdbx_strand_id
1 'polypeptide(L)'
;MNSIFSLHKLRCRSVLAAALALFLATPSVLLAHGDEVHDDPGVSVNAGESAATSLALQGLPEDITNIGGPFSLVDHSGQSVSEQTYAGKHMLVFFGYSNCQIMCSISLKRIADALAILQKDADSPLDKFNPLVITVDPANDTPARLRESLSAYHKSLIGLTGSLEQLKPVYKAYGQKPSVLELALNGNPIVSHSSYFFLMGPDGKLQTFFPPILSAETMAALIKKYLPA
;
A
#
# COMPACT_ATOMS: atom_id res chain seq x y z
N MET A 1 41.45 -44.08 -20.41
CA MET A 1 41.43 -43.54 -21.80
C MET A 1 40.82 -42.15 -21.63
N ASN A 2 41.63 -41.13 -21.35
CA ASN A 2 42.30 -40.15 -22.22
C ASN A 2 41.31 -39.36 -23.08
N SER A 3 41.17 -38.05 -22.80
CA SER A 3 41.69 -36.86 -23.49
C SER A 3 40.92 -35.64 -22.92
N ILE A 4 41.48 -34.67 -22.27
CA ILE A 4 42.39 -33.55 -22.54
C ILE A 4 42.06 -32.84 -23.86
N PHE A 5 41.69 -31.53 -23.71
CA PHE A 5 41.97 -30.37 -24.61
C PHE A 5 40.99 -29.25 -24.23
N SER A 6 41.30 -28.01 -24.13
CA SER A 6 42.51 -27.18 -24.24
C SER A 6 42.02 -25.72 -24.00
N LEU A 7 42.79 -24.98 -23.22
CA LEU A 7 42.60 -23.53 -23.02
C LEU A 7 42.89 -22.75 -24.31
N HIS A 8 42.06 -21.79 -24.64
CA HIS A 8 42.45 -20.68 -25.51
C HIS A 8 42.28 -19.34 -24.78
N LYS A 9 43.41 -18.82 -24.36
CA LYS A 9 43.57 -17.43 -23.96
C LYS A 9 43.65 -16.56 -25.24
N LEU A 10 42.72 -15.66 -25.42
CA LEU A 10 42.88 -14.55 -26.36
C LEU A 10 43.20 -13.25 -25.59
N ARG A 11 44.42 -12.83 -25.72
CA ARG A 11 44.87 -11.48 -25.39
C ARG A 11 44.41 -10.54 -26.51
N CYS A 12 43.70 -9.48 -26.16
CA CYS A 12 43.52 -8.37 -27.09
C CYS A 12 44.17 -7.12 -26.55
N ARG A 13 44.97 -6.53 -27.42
CA ARG A 13 45.93 -5.46 -27.23
C ARG A 13 45.21 -4.11 -27.09
N SER A 14 45.80 -3.28 -26.24
CA SER A 14 45.53 -1.87 -26.07
C SER A 14 45.78 -1.09 -27.37
N VAL A 15 44.85 -0.23 -27.73
CA VAL A 15 45.10 0.85 -28.69
C VAL A 15 44.76 2.18 -27.98
N LEU A 16 45.81 2.90 -27.66
CA LEU A 16 45.76 4.29 -27.22
C LEU A 16 45.49 5.15 -28.45
N ALA A 17 44.44 5.96 -28.44
CA ALA A 17 44.29 7.07 -29.38
C ALA A 17 44.07 8.36 -28.57
N ALA A 18 45.07 9.19 -28.59
CA ALA A 18 45.04 10.56 -28.10
C ALA A 18 44.23 11.43 -29.08
N ALA A 19 43.26 12.17 -28.58
CA ALA A 19 42.58 13.25 -29.32
C ALA A 19 42.68 14.55 -28.53
N LEU A 20 43.28 15.47 -29.18
CA LEU A 20 43.68 16.83 -28.89
C LEU A 20 42.49 17.74 -28.53
N ALA A 21 42.58 18.41 -27.37
CA ALA A 21 41.61 19.41 -26.94
C ALA A 21 41.82 20.72 -27.69
N LEU A 22 40.80 21.20 -28.38
CA LEU A 22 40.75 22.56 -28.93
C LEU A 22 39.85 23.41 -28.04
N PHE A 23 40.48 24.31 -27.25
CA PHE A 23 39.81 25.35 -26.51
C PHE A 23 39.34 26.45 -27.47
N LEU A 24 38.04 26.66 -27.59
CA LEU A 24 37.46 27.87 -28.16
C LEU A 24 36.87 28.69 -27.02
N ALA A 25 37.57 29.75 -26.68
CA ALA A 25 37.13 30.79 -25.77
C ALA A 25 36.01 31.62 -26.45
N THR A 26 34.84 31.67 -25.86
CA THR A 26 33.80 32.66 -26.21
C THR A 26 33.78 33.78 -25.17
N PRO A 27 33.72 35.06 -25.58
CA PRO A 27 33.70 36.17 -24.64
C PRO A 27 32.34 36.29 -23.94
N SER A 28 32.40 36.42 -22.62
CA SER A 28 31.23 36.75 -21.79
C SER A 28 30.86 38.21 -22.03
N VAL A 29 29.69 38.46 -22.58
CA VAL A 29 29.05 39.77 -22.57
C VAL A 29 28.34 39.98 -21.25
N LEU A 30 28.91 40.84 -20.41
CA LEU A 30 28.26 41.36 -19.20
C LEU A 30 27.24 42.41 -19.64
N LEU A 31 25.94 42.07 -19.60
CA LEU A 31 24.90 43.09 -19.61
C LEU A 31 24.47 43.31 -18.18
N ALA A 32 24.89 44.43 -17.64
CA ALA A 32 24.29 45.01 -16.45
C ALA A 32 22.91 45.59 -16.82
N HIS A 33 21.84 45.05 -16.28
CA HIS A 33 20.52 45.71 -16.27
C HIS A 33 20.12 45.93 -14.83
N GLY A 34 19.71 47.18 -14.62
CA GLY A 34 19.42 47.84 -13.38
C GLY A 34 18.34 47.23 -12.53
N ASP A 35 18.43 47.56 -11.26
CA ASP A 35 17.46 47.35 -10.21
C ASP A 35 16.10 47.98 -10.59
N GLU A 36 15.13 47.15 -11.00
CA GLU A 36 13.74 47.47 -10.83
C GLU A 36 13.17 46.47 -9.82
N VAL A 37 12.90 47.00 -8.62
CA VAL A 37 12.11 46.34 -7.58
C VAL A 37 10.69 46.27 -8.09
N HIS A 38 10.31 45.14 -8.71
CA HIS A 38 8.92 44.81 -8.88
C HIS A 38 8.44 44.14 -7.60
N ASP A 39 7.64 44.85 -6.85
CA ASP A 39 6.75 44.31 -5.83
C ASP A 39 5.81 43.27 -6.54
N ASP A 40 6.16 42.03 -6.51
CA ASP A 40 5.31 40.92 -6.96
C ASP A 40 4.38 40.57 -5.78
N PRO A 41 3.07 40.77 -5.91
CA PRO A 41 2.13 40.45 -4.84
C PRO A 41 2.02 38.94 -4.69
N GLY A 42 2.68 38.40 -3.68
CA GLY A 42 2.30 37.18 -3.01
C GLY A 42 2.15 35.92 -3.88
N VAL A 43 3.25 35.26 -4.17
CA VAL A 43 3.17 33.82 -4.49
C VAL A 43 2.72 33.10 -3.22
N SER A 44 1.42 32.85 -3.13
CA SER A 44 0.81 32.03 -2.10
C SER A 44 1.41 30.63 -2.16
N VAL A 45 2.16 30.24 -1.16
CA VAL A 45 2.77 28.89 -0.99
C VAL A 45 1.72 27.78 -0.75
N ASN A 46 0.45 28.02 -1.04
CA ASN A 46 -0.65 27.07 -0.77
C ASN A 46 -1.00 26.12 -1.92
N ALA A 47 -0.44 26.31 -3.13
CA ALA A 47 -0.81 25.47 -4.28
C ALA A 47 -0.23 24.03 -4.22
N GLY A 48 0.95 23.87 -3.60
CA GLY A 48 1.58 22.55 -3.47
C GLY A 48 0.92 21.68 -2.40
N GLU A 49 0.51 22.27 -1.31
CA GLU A 49 -0.16 21.57 -0.19
C GLU A 49 -1.58 21.15 -0.55
N SER A 50 -2.28 21.97 -1.33
CA SER A 50 -3.62 21.66 -1.85
C SER A 50 -3.61 20.48 -2.83
N ALA A 51 -2.63 20.40 -3.73
CA ALA A 51 -2.51 19.30 -4.70
C ALA A 51 -2.13 17.97 -4.02
N ALA A 52 -1.18 17.99 -3.09
CA ALA A 52 -0.78 16.81 -2.33
C ALA A 52 -1.91 16.30 -1.44
N THR A 53 -2.67 17.19 -0.81
CA THR A 53 -3.84 16.86 -0.01
C THR A 53 -4.96 16.30 -0.90
N SER A 54 -5.20 16.86 -2.08
CA SER A 54 -6.18 16.37 -3.04
C SER A 54 -5.85 14.97 -3.55
N LEU A 55 -4.57 14.68 -3.86
CA LEU A 55 -4.13 13.34 -4.22
C LEU A 55 -4.25 12.35 -3.05
N ALA A 56 -3.91 12.78 -1.84
CA ALA A 56 -4.00 11.95 -0.64
C ALA A 56 -5.44 11.58 -0.28
N LEU A 57 -6.42 12.39 -0.68
CA LEU A 57 -7.85 12.14 -0.41
C LEU A 57 -8.56 11.37 -1.53
N GLN A 58 -7.90 11.13 -2.67
CA GLN A 58 -8.50 10.34 -3.75
C GLN A 58 -8.79 8.91 -3.29
N GLY A 59 -10.02 8.46 -3.48
CA GLY A 59 -10.48 7.13 -3.10
C GLY A 59 -10.98 7.01 -1.66
N LEU A 60 -11.02 8.11 -0.88
CA LEU A 60 -11.79 8.13 0.36
C LEU A 60 -13.28 8.30 0.07
N PRO A 61 -14.16 7.75 0.94
CA PRO A 61 -15.58 8.06 0.92
C PRO A 61 -15.82 9.56 1.07
N GLU A 62 -16.86 10.07 0.42
CA GLU A 62 -17.29 11.47 0.56
C GLU A 62 -17.70 11.80 2.00
N ASP A 63 -18.25 10.82 2.72
CA ASP A 63 -18.56 10.90 4.15
C ASP A 63 -17.67 9.94 4.95
N ILE A 64 -16.61 10.48 5.53
CA ILE A 64 -15.70 9.72 6.40
C ILE A 64 -16.22 9.53 7.83
N THR A 65 -17.32 10.21 8.20
CA THR A 65 -17.86 10.16 9.57
C THR A 65 -18.60 8.87 9.86
N ASN A 66 -19.08 8.17 8.82
CA ASN A 66 -19.88 6.95 8.90
C ASN A 66 -19.19 5.73 8.30
N ILE A 67 -17.84 5.73 8.25
CA ILE A 67 -17.09 4.56 7.79
C ILE A 67 -17.20 3.42 8.80
N GLY A 68 -17.47 2.21 8.28
CA GLY A 68 -17.64 1.01 9.07
C GLY A 68 -19.12 0.63 9.20
N GLY A 69 -19.37 -0.52 9.78
CA GLY A 69 -20.72 -1.04 9.95
C GLY A 69 -20.74 -2.56 10.10
N PRO A 70 -21.93 -3.11 10.32
CA PRO A 70 -22.08 -4.55 10.49
C PRO A 70 -21.72 -5.32 9.22
N PHE A 71 -21.15 -6.49 9.40
CA PHE A 71 -20.89 -7.44 8.33
C PHE A 71 -21.14 -8.89 8.78
N SER A 72 -21.39 -9.76 7.83
CA SER A 72 -21.46 -11.21 8.03
C SER A 72 -20.71 -11.87 6.86
N LEU A 73 -19.49 -12.33 7.14
CA LEU A 73 -18.54 -12.85 6.15
C LEU A 73 -18.02 -14.21 6.60
N VAL A 74 -17.11 -14.77 5.80
CA VAL A 74 -16.38 -16.01 6.10
C VAL A 74 -14.90 -15.68 6.20
N ASP A 75 -14.23 -16.11 7.25
CA ASP A 75 -12.80 -15.94 7.39
C ASP A 75 -12.00 -16.97 6.58
N HIS A 76 -10.70 -16.79 6.52
CA HIS A 76 -9.79 -17.66 5.79
C HIS A 76 -9.66 -19.09 6.40
N SER A 77 -10.23 -19.33 7.60
CA SER A 77 -10.36 -20.67 8.22
C SER A 77 -11.67 -21.37 7.83
N GLY A 78 -12.58 -20.64 7.16
CA GLY A 78 -13.90 -21.15 6.77
C GLY A 78 -14.98 -20.90 7.82
N GLN A 79 -14.71 -20.13 8.87
CA GLN A 79 -15.69 -19.80 9.91
C GLN A 79 -16.50 -18.57 9.54
N SER A 80 -17.81 -18.60 9.87
CA SER A 80 -18.65 -17.40 9.78
C SER A 80 -18.26 -16.41 10.86
N VAL A 81 -18.00 -15.16 10.46
CA VAL A 81 -17.58 -14.06 11.33
C VAL A 81 -18.39 -12.80 11.06
N SER A 82 -18.50 -11.97 12.08
CA SER A 82 -19.10 -10.65 11.98
C SER A 82 -18.19 -9.61 12.67
N GLU A 83 -18.57 -8.34 12.63
CA GLU A 83 -17.90 -7.31 13.41
C GLU A 83 -17.89 -7.63 14.92
N GLN A 84 -18.91 -8.33 15.42
CA GLN A 84 -18.99 -8.77 16.82
C GLN A 84 -17.90 -9.79 17.19
N THR A 85 -17.43 -10.58 16.21
CA THR A 85 -16.30 -11.52 16.41
C THR A 85 -15.03 -10.79 16.84
N TYR A 86 -14.90 -9.54 16.43
CA TYR A 86 -13.72 -8.69 16.68
C TYR A 86 -13.98 -7.59 17.71
N ALA A 87 -15.19 -7.53 18.30
CA ALA A 87 -15.54 -6.52 19.30
C ALA A 87 -14.57 -6.54 20.49
N GLY A 88 -14.29 -5.36 21.05
CA GLY A 88 -13.33 -5.21 22.15
C GLY A 88 -11.87 -5.15 21.71
N LYS A 89 -11.57 -5.38 20.42
CA LYS A 89 -10.25 -5.24 19.84
C LYS A 89 -10.27 -4.24 18.69
N HIS A 90 -9.14 -3.62 18.45
CA HIS A 90 -8.99 -2.78 17.25
C HIS A 90 -8.93 -3.64 15.99
N MET A 91 -9.41 -3.10 14.88
CA MET A 91 -9.30 -3.75 13.57
C MET A 91 -8.56 -2.81 12.60
N LEU A 92 -7.55 -3.31 11.91
CA LEU A 92 -7.00 -2.65 10.74
C LEU A 92 -7.62 -3.29 9.50
N VAL A 93 -8.53 -2.58 8.86
CA VAL A 93 -9.27 -3.08 7.69
C VAL A 93 -8.57 -2.59 6.42
N PHE A 94 -8.22 -3.52 5.56
CA PHE A 94 -7.70 -3.28 4.23
C PHE A 94 -8.54 -4.04 3.20
N PHE A 95 -8.83 -3.40 2.08
CA PHE A 95 -9.48 -4.06 0.94
C PHE A 95 -8.43 -4.47 -0.07
N GLY A 96 -8.51 -5.71 -0.55
CA GLY A 96 -7.52 -6.26 -1.47
C GLY A 96 -7.97 -7.62 -2.01
N TYR A 97 -7.12 -8.29 -2.78
CA TYR A 97 -7.39 -9.63 -3.31
C TYR A 97 -6.10 -10.40 -3.59
N SER A 98 -6.19 -11.75 -3.58
CA SER A 98 -5.02 -12.63 -3.64
C SER A 98 -4.24 -12.54 -4.96
N ASN A 99 -4.91 -12.24 -6.07
CA ASN A 99 -4.30 -12.16 -7.40
C ASN A 99 -3.71 -10.79 -7.77
N CYS A 100 -3.77 -9.81 -6.87
CA CYS A 100 -3.22 -8.48 -7.13
C CYS A 100 -1.69 -8.49 -7.03
N GLN A 101 -1.02 -8.44 -8.16
CA GLN A 101 0.44 -8.64 -8.22
C GLN A 101 1.26 -7.39 -7.91
N ILE A 102 0.69 -6.19 -7.93
CA ILE A 102 1.46 -4.94 -7.79
C ILE A 102 1.04 -4.16 -6.54
N MET A 103 -0.13 -3.54 -6.54
CA MET A 103 -0.49 -2.59 -5.49
C MET A 103 -0.83 -3.26 -4.14
N CYS A 104 -1.58 -4.35 -4.16
CA CYS A 104 -1.93 -5.05 -2.93
C CYS A 104 -0.70 -5.73 -2.30
N SER A 105 0.22 -6.25 -3.10
CA SER A 105 1.46 -6.86 -2.59
C SER A 105 2.31 -5.85 -1.83
N ILE A 106 2.42 -4.61 -2.32
CA ILE A 106 3.11 -3.52 -1.64
C ILE A 106 2.40 -3.17 -0.33
N SER A 107 1.08 -3.04 -0.36
CA SER A 107 0.26 -2.72 0.82
C SER A 107 0.30 -3.83 1.87
N LEU A 108 0.15 -5.09 1.45
CA LEU A 108 0.23 -6.25 2.34
C LEU A 108 1.62 -6.39 2.97
N LYS A 109 2.68 -6.14 2.18
CA LYS A 109 4.03 -6.13 2.73
C LYS A 109 4.21 -5.03 3.79
N ARG A 110 3.68 -3.84 3.57
CA ARG A 110 3.74 -2.75 4.58
C ARG A 110 3.00 -3.12 5.87
N ILE A 111 1.80 -3.70 5.77
CA ILE A 111 1.08 -4.19 6.94
C ILE A 111 1.93 -5.25 7.64
N ALA A 112 2.47 -6.22 6.91
CA ALA A 112 3.29 -7.30 7.47
C ALA A 112 4.54 -6.78 8.17
N ASP A 113 5.25 -5.84 7.56
CA ASP A 113 6.43 -5.21 8.14
C ASP A 113 6.06 -4.40 9.41
N ALA A 114 4.93 -3.67 9.40
CA ALA A 114 4.42 -2.96 10.57
C ALA A 114 4.04 -3.92 11.71
N LEU A 115 3.38 -5.03 11.40
CA LEU A 115 3.06 -6.09 12.37
C LEU A 115 4.34 -6.72 12.95
N ALA A 116 5.36 -6.95 12.14
CA ALA A 116 6.65 -7.48 12.58
C ALA A 116 7.40 -6.50 13.50
N ILE A 117 7.25 -5.19 13.27
CA ILE A 117 7.77 -4.16 14.19
C ILE A 117 7.03 -4.22 15.53
N LEU A 118 5.68 -4.20 15.49
CA LEU A 118 4.84 -4.26 16.69
C LEU A 118 5.07 -5.55 17.49
N GLN A 119 5.36 -6.66 16.83
CA GLN A 119 5.61 -7.95 17.49
C GLN A 119 6.92 -7.96 18.31
N LYS A 120 7.89 -7.11 17.97
CA LYS A 120 9.18 -7.01 18.67
C LYS A 120 9.10 -6.19 19.96
N ASP A 121 8.04 -5.42 20.16
CA ASP A 121 7.85 -4.65 21.37
C ASP A 121 7.60 -5.58 22.57
N ALA A 122 8.19 -5.24 23.72
CA ALA A 122 8.00 -6.01 24.96
C ALA A 122 6.52 -6.07 25.37
N ASP A 123 5.79 -4.97 25.13
CA ASP A 123 4.34 -4.85 25.33
C ASP A 123 3.62 -4.90 23.99
N SER A 124 3.86 -5.97 23.21
CA SER A 124 3.28 -6.11 21.88
C SER A 124 1.75 -5.98 21.92
N PRO A 125 1.17 -5.04 21.16
CA PRO A 125 -0.27 -4.85 21.17
C PRO A 125 -1.03 -5.82 20.25
N LEU A 126 -0.37 -6.82 19.68
CA LEU A 126 -0.97 -7.70 18.65
C LEU A 126 -2.13 -8.55 19.15
N ASP A 127 -2.21 -8.83 20.44
CA ASP A 127 -3.35 -9.52 21.08
C ASP A 127 -4.60 -8.64 21.19
N LYS A 128 -4.44 -7.30 21.12
CA LYS A 128 -5.52 -6.30 21.16
C LYS A 128 -5.94 -5.84 19.75
N PHE A 129 -5.45 -6.51 18.69
CA PHE A 129 -5.50 -5.97 17.33
C PHE A 129 -5.73 -7.05 16.28
N ASN A 130 -6.64 -6.82 15.34
CA ASN A 130 -6.98 -7.74 14.27
C ASN A 130 -6.71 -7.08 12.91
N PRO A 131 -5.68 -7.49 12.17
CA PRO A 131 -5.44 -7.02 10.80
C PRO A 131 -6.29 -7.83 9.81
N LEU A 132 -7.34 -7.19 9.29
CA LEU A 132 -8.35 -7.80 8.41
C LEU A 132 -8.10 -7.40 6.96
N VAL A 133 -8.10 -8.36 6.07
CA VAL A 133 -8.06 -8.17 4.62
C VAL A 133 -9.39 -8.65 4.05
N ILE A 134 -10.23 -7.71 3.59
CA ILE A 134 -11.52 -8.01 2.99
C ILE A 134 -11.36 -8.08 1.48
N THR A 135 -11.75 -9.20 0.89
CA THR A 135 -11.59 -9.38 -0.56
C THR A 135 -12.44 -8.42 -1.38
N VAL A 136 -11.92 -8.01 -2.53
CA VAL A 136 -12.65 -7.33 -3.61
C VAL A 136 -12.85 -8.20 -4.84
N ASP A 137 -12.39 -9.47 -4.77
CA ASP A 137 -12.52 -10.48 -5.84
C ASP A 137 -13.07 -11.81 -5.26
N PRO A 138 -14.32 -11.82 -4.76
CA PRO A 138 -14.87 -13.01 -4.10
C PRO A 138 -15.03 -14.22 -5.03
N ALA A 139 -15.04 -14.01 -6.33
CA ALA A 139 -15.12 -15.10 -7.30
C ALA A 139 -13.86 -15.98 -7.28
N ASN A 140 -12.71 -15.38 -7.02
CA ASN A 140 -11.41 -16.06 -7.00
C ASN A 140 -10.88 -16.28 -5.57
N ASP A 141 -11.27 -15.45 -4.60
CA ASP A 141 -10.75 -15.49 -3.24
C ASP A 141 -11.59 -16.40 -2.32
N THR A 142 -11.37 -17.70 -2.46
CA THR A 142 -11.88 -18.69 -1.48
C THR A 142 -11.16 -18.53 -0.12
N PRO A 143 -11.75 -19.00 1.00
CA PRO A 143 -11.07 -19.03 2.29
C PRO A 143 -9.67 -19.65 2.23
N ALA A 144 -9.53 -20.81 1.57
CA ALA A 144 -8.25 -21.49 1.44
C ALA A 144 -7.22 -20.65 0.68
N ARG A 145 -7.64 -19.98 -0.39
CA ARG A 145 -6.75 -19.14 -1.21
C ARG A 145 -6.31 -17.90 -0.46
N LEU A 146 -7.20 -17.26 0.27
CA LEU A 146 -6.84 -16.12 1.14
C LEU A 146 -5.86 -16.55 2.23
N ARG A 147 -6.07 -17.69 2.87
CA ARG A 147 -5.15 -18.23 3.88
C ARG A 147 -3.75 -18.44 3.29
N GLU A 148 -3.64 -19.10 2.15
CA GLU A 148 -2.37 -19.36 1.47
C GLU A 148 -1.67 -18.05 1.12
N SER A 149 -2.35 -17.14 0.44
CA SER A 149 -1.80 -15.86 0.00
C SER A 149 -1.35 -14.99 1.16
N LEU A 150 -2.17 -14.82 2.20
CA LEU A 150 -1.89 -13.92 3.31
C LEU A 150 -0.83 -14.46 4.27
N SER A 151 -0.77 -15.79 4.47
CA SER A 151 0.25 -16.41 5.32
C SER A 151 1.67 -16.18 4.81
N ALA A 152 1.84 -15.96 3.51
CA ALA A 152 3.13 -15.61 2.92
C ALA A 152 3.64 -14.21 3.35
N TYR A 153 2.75 -13.32 3.80
CA TYR A 153 3.11 -12.00 4.29
C TYR A 153 3.27 -11.99 5.82
N HIS A 154 2.22 -12.37 6.54
CA HIS A 154 2.28 -12.42 8.01
C HIS A 154 1.17 -13.33 8.57
N LYS A 155 1.52 -14.16 9.56
CA LYS A 155 0.60 -15.14 10.20
C LYS A 155 -0.62 -14.54 10.88
N SER A 156 -0.55 -13.27 11.31
CA SER A 156 -1.65 -12.59 11.98
C SER A 156 -2.66 -11.98 11.02
N LEU A 157 -2.41 -11.95 9.69
CA LEU A 157 -3.37 -11.43 8.73
C LEU A 157 -4.58 -12.35 8.64
N ILE A 158 -5.76 -11.78 8.73
CA ILE A 158 -7.04 -12.49 8.65
C ILE A 158 -7.72 -12.10 7.35
N GLY A 159 -7.89 -13.06 6.43
CA GLY A 159 -8.63 -12.86 5.19
C GLY A 159 -10.11 -13.06 5.41
N LEU A 160 -10.94 -12.17 4.87
CA LEU A 160 -12.39 -12.25 4.90
C LEU A 160 -12.94 -12.29 3.47
N THR A 161 -13.86 -13.22 3.23
CA THR A 161 -14.57 -13.38 1.96
C THR A 161 -16.05 -13.67 2.21
N GLY A 162 -16.82 -13.76 1.15
CA GLY A 162 -18.26 -14.08 1.22
C GLY A 162 -18.90 -13.99 -0.16
N SER A 163 -20.21 -14.14 -0.23
CA SER A 163 -20.93 -13.87 -1.47
C SER A 163 -20.89 -12.38 -1.80
N LEU A 164 -21.11 -12.05 -3.07
CA LEU A 164 -21.17 -10.64 -3.49
C LEU A 164 -22.29 -9.88 -2.77
N GLU A 165 -23.40 -10.56 -2.44
CA GLU A 165 -24.51 -9.98 -1.65
C GLU A 165 -24.07 -9.62 -0.23
N GLN A 166 -23.21 -10.43 0.39
CA GLN A 166 -22.64 -10.15 1.72
C GLN A 166 -21.61 -9.03 1.68
N LEU A 167 -20.81 -8.95 0.60
CA LEU A 167 -19.73 -7.99 0.47
C LEU A 167 -20.21 -6.60 0.02
N LYS A 168 -21.24 -6.47 -0.81
CA LYS A 168 -21.77 -5.17 -1.25
C LYS A 168 -22.12 -4.20 -0.10
N PRO A 169 -22.82 -4.59 0.96
CA PRO A 169 -23.05 -3.71 2.11
C PRO A 169 -21.75 -3.27 2.78
N VAL A 170 -20.76 -4.16 2.88
CA VAL A 170 -19.44 -3.85 3.46
C VAL A 170 -18.69 -2.84 2.59
N TYR A 171 -18.66 -3.04 1.27
CA TYR A 171 -18.07 -2.09 0.35
C TYR A 171 -18.71 -0.70 0.51
N LYS A 172 -20.03 -0.64 0.55
CA LYS A 172 -20.75 0.61 0.76
C LYS A 172 -20.36 1.27 2.09
N ALA A 173 -20.32 0.49 3.18
CA ALA A 173 -20.00 0.98 4.52
C ALA A 173 -18.58 1.54 4.65
N TYR A 174 -17.65 1.07 3.83
CA TYR A 174 -16.26 1.57 3.77
C TYR A 174 -15.98 2.45 2.54
N GLY A 175 -17.03 2.86 1.82
CA GLY A 175 -16.91 3.70 0.62
C GLY A 175 -16.13 3.05 -0.53
N GLN A 176 -16.03 1.72 -0.52
CA GLN A 176 -15.37 0.99 -1.58
C GLN A 176 -16.29 0.89 -2.81
N LYS A 177 -15.72 1.07 -3.99
CA LYS A 177 -16.40 0.92 -5.28
C LYS A 177 -15.56 -0.01 -6.18
N PRO A 178 -15.43 -1.31 -5.83
CA PRO A 178 -14.63 -2.22 -6.65
C PRO A 178 -15.19 -2.30 -8.05
N SER A 179 -14.31 -2.25 -9.05
CA SER A 179 -14.69 -2.45 -10.46
C SER A 179 -13.59 -3.19 -11.21
N VAL A 180 -13.97 -4.14 -12.05
CA VAL A 180 -13.02 -4.81 -12.93
C VAL A 180 -12.63 -3.83 -14.03
N LEU A 181 -11.32 -3.56 -14.14
CA LEU A 181 -10.76 -2.67 -15.15
C LEU A 181 -10.50 -3.46 -16.44
N GLU A 182 -9.80 -4.58 -16.33
CA GLU A 182 -9.42 -5.45 -17.43
C GLU A 182 -9.06 -6.85 -16.89
N LEU A 183 -8.78 -7.77 -17.79
CA LEU A 183 -8.20 -9.06 -17.45
C LEU A 183 -6.69 -9.01 -17.67
N ALA A 184 -5.92 -9.49 -16.70
CA ALA A 184 -4.49 -9.72 -16.85
C ALA A 184 -4.20 -10.82 -17.87
N LEU A 185 -2.96 -10.95 -18.33
CA LEU A 185 -2.53 -11.96 -19.30
C LEU A 185 -2.84 -13.40 -18.87
N ASN A 186 -2.92 -13.65 -17.58
CA ASN A 186 -3.28 -14.96 -16.99
C ASN A 186 -4.80 -15.16 -16.84
N GLY A 187 -5.63 -14.24 -17.36
CA GLY A 187 -7.09 -14.28 -17.27
C GLY A 187 -7.69 -13.82 -15.95
N ASN A 188 -6.89 -13.44 -14.97
CA ASN A 188 -7.38 -12.93 -13.69
C ASN A 188 -7.84 -11.47 -13.82
N PRO A 189 -8.91 -11.04 -13.11
CA PRO A 189 -9.36 -9.67 -13.14
C PRO A 189 -8.38 -8.73 -12.45
N ILE A 190 -8.17 -7.57 -13.06
CA ILE A 190 -7.55 -6.42 -12.40
C ILE A 190 -8.68 -5.58 -11.82
N VAL A 191 -8.77 -5.56 -10.48
CA VAL A 191 -9.86 -4.89 -9.77
C VAL A 191 -9.37 -3.57 -9.19
N SER A 192 -10.03 -2.49 -9.58
CA SER A 192 -9.85 -1.17 -8.96
C SER A 192 -10.54 -1.14 -7.60
N HIS A 193 -9.85 -0.62 -6.59
CA HIS A 193 -10.37 -0.42 -5.24
C HIS A 193 -9.57 0.66 -4.52
N SER A 194 -10.09 1.19 -3.41
CA SER A 194 -9.33 2.09 -2.54
C SER A 194 -8.23 1.32 -1.79
N SER A 195 -7.06 1.90 -1.70
CA SER A 195 -5.89 1.30 -1.02
C SER A 195 -5.66 1.85 0.40
N TYR A 196 -6.61 2.58 0.97
CA TYR A 196 -6.53 3.05 2.35
C TYR A 196 -6.65 1.91 3.36
N PHE A 197 -6.00 2.11 4.50
CA PHE A 197 -6.13 1.26 5.67
C PHE A 197 -7.03 1.97 6.69
N PHE A 198 -8.06 1.31 7.18
CA PHE A 198 -9.00 1.88 8.15
C PHE A 198 -8.73 1.27 9.53
N LEU A 199 -8.34 2.10 10.49
CA LEU A 199 -8.18 1.69 11.88
C LEU A 199 -9.51 1.90 12.61
N MET A 200 -10.15 0.81 12.98
CA MET A 200 -11.40 0.78 13.72
C MET A 200 -11.10 0.57 15.20
N GLY A 201 -11.81 1.27 16.06
CA GLY A 201 -11.76 1.09 17.50
C GLY A 201 -12.44 -0.18 17.99
N PRO A 202 -12.31 -0.49 19.30
CA PRO A 202 -12.95 -1.66 19.91
C PRO A 202 -14.47 -1.63 19.85
N ASP A 203 -15.05 -0.45 19.63
CA ASP A 203 -16.49 -0.21 19.45
C ASP A 203 -16.94 -0.31 17.97
N GLY A 204 -16.04 -0.68 17.08
CA GLY A 204 -16.29 -0.79 15.65
C GLY A 204 -16.37 0.53 14.89
N LYS A 205 -16.09 1.67 15.54
CA LYS A 205 -16.07 2.99 14.89
C LYS A 205 -14.70 3.32 14.32
N LEU A 206 -14.70 4.11 13.24
CA LEU A 206 -13.46 4.61 12.66
C LEU A 206 -12.72 5.51 13.66
N GLN A 207 -11.47 5.19 13.95
CA GLN A 207 -10.57 6.05 14.71
C GLN A 207 -9.71 6.91 13.80
N THR A 208 -9.17 6.31 12.75
CA THR A 208 -8.37 7.00 11.74
C THR A 208 -8.22 6.11 10.51
N PHE A 209 -7.65 6.68 9.46
CA PHE A 209 -7.27 5.93 8.26
C PHE A 209 -5.85 6.32 7.83
N PHE A 210 -5.20 5.42 7.11
CA PHE A 210 -3.84 5.62 6.65
C PHE A 210 -3.79 5.55 5.13
N PRO A 211 -3.11 6.50 4.48
CA PRO A 211 -2.88 6.42 3.03
C PRO A 211 -1.88 5.30 2.69
N PRO A 212 -1.94 4.74 1.47
CA PRO A 212 -1.10 3.61 1.07
C PRO A 212 0.41 3.94 0.97
N ILE A 213 0.78 5.23 1.06
CA ILE A 213 2.16 5.69 0.94
C ILE A 213 2.95 5.65 2.26
N LEU A 214 2.30 5.41 3.40
CA LEU A 214 3.00 5.38 4.70
C LEU A 214 4.05 4.27 4.74
N SER A 215 5.19 4.55 5.39
CA SER A 215 6.16 3.50 5.71
C SER A 215 5.64 2.56 6.79
N ALA A 216 6.22 1.36 6.87
CA ALA A 216 5.84 0.38 7.90
C ALA A 216 6.12 0.89 9.32
N GLU A 217 7.21 1.63 9.53
CA GLU A 217 7.58 2.24 10.80
C GLU A 217 6.56 3.29 11.24
N THR A 218 6.16 4.17 10.30
CA THR A 218 5.14 5.20 10.57
C THR A 218 3.79 4.54 10.86
N MET A 219 3.41 3.51 10.11
CA MET A 219 2.18 2.75 10.33
C MET A 219 2.19 2.09 11.72
N ALA A 220 3.28 1.42 12.10
CA ALA A 220 3.41 0.79 13.41
C ALA A 220 3.32 1.82 14.55
N ALA A 221 4.01 2.97 14.42
CA ALA A 221 3.96 4.04 15.41
C ALA A 221 2.54 4.63 15.57
N LEU A 222 1.83 4.83 14.45
CA LEU A 222 0.45 5.33 14.48
C LEU A 222 -0.51 4.30 15.08
N ILE A 223 -0.41 3.02 14.70
CA ILE A 223 -1.21 1.95 15.32
C ILE A 223 -0.99 1.96 16.83
N LYS A 224 0.27 1.96 17.27
CA LYS A 224 0.63 1.98 18.70
C LYS A 224 0.06 3.19 19.44
N LYS A 225 0.00 4.37 18.81
CA LYS A 225 -0.59 5.59 19.37
C LYS A 225 -2.08 5.43 19.70
N TYR A 226 -2.81 4.66 18.91
CA TYR A 226 -4.27 4.45 19.08
C TYR A 226 -4.61 3.24 19.94
N LEU A 227 -3.67 2.31 20.14
CA LEU A 227 -3.88 1.15 20.99
C LEU A 227 -3.52 1.53 22.44
N PRO A 228 -4.43 1.34 23.40
CA PRO A 228 -4.12 1.59 24.81
C PRO A 228 -2.99 0.64 25.30
N ALA A 229 -2.16 1.15 26.19
CA ALA A 229 -1.14 0.37 26.87
C ALA A 229 -1.71 -0.81 27.66
#